data_e20296a1284d637bb66762506fbf92ee
#
_entry.id   e20296a1284d637bb66762506fbf92ee
#
_cell.length_a   1.000
_cell.length_b   1.000
_cell.length_c   1.000
_cell.angle_alpha   90.00
_cell.angle_beta   90.00
_cell.angle_gamma   90.00
#
_symmetry.space_group_name_H-M   'P 1'
#
loop_
_entity.id
_entity.type
_entity.pdbx_description
1 polymer ?
#
loop_
_entity_poly.entity_id
_entity_poly.type
_entity_poly.pdbx_seq_one_letter_code
_entity_poly.pdbx_strand_id
1 'polypeptide(L)'
;MEIQLFKRSGEEVSFDADKILLAIEKANQATQENRQISEDKITEITNRVIQKCNEIARSISVEEIQDLVENELMAEGAYTVAHNYITYRYERALVRKAN
;
A
#
# COMPACT_ATOMS: atom_id res chain seq x y z
N MET A 1 -12.09 -10.34 11.98
CA MET A 1 -10.92 -11.25 11.93
C MET A 1 -9.65 -10.43 12.03
N GLU A 2 -8.73 -10.84 12.89
CA GLU A 2 -7.46 -10.15 13.06
C GLU A 2 -6.48 -10.53 11.94
N ILE A 3 -5.84 -9.53 11.35
CA ILE A 3 -4.88 -9.74 10.27
C ILE A 3 -3.50 -9.95 10.90
N GLN A 4 -2.86 -11.07 10.58
CA GLN A 4 -1.48 -11.35 11.00
C GLN A 4 -0.54 -10.90 9.89
N LEU A 5 0.39 -10.02 10.23
CA LEU A 5 1.29 -9.39 9.30
C LEU A 5 2.74 -9.63 9.69
N PHE A 6 3.57 -9.99 8.71
CA PHE A 6 4.99 -10.29 8.94
C PHE A 6 5.88 -9.49 7.99
N LYS A 7 7.03 -9.06 8.51
CA LYS A 7 8.12 -8.50 7.71
C LYS A 7 8.89 -9.64 7.02
N ARG A 8 9.70 -9.27 6.04
CA ARG A 8 10.58 -10.21 5.34
C ARG A 8 11.46 -11.01 6.30
N SER A 9 11.87 -10.39 7.41
CA SER A 9 12.70 -11.04 8.44
C SER A 9 11.96 -12.12 9.23
N GLY A 10 10.64 -12.24 9.06
CA GLY A 10 9.79 -13.13 9.84
C GLY A 10 9.24 -12.51 11.10
N GLU A 11 9.63 -11.28 11.42
CA GLU A 11 9.14 -10.56 12.59
C GLU A 11 7.67 -10.17 12.40
N GLU A 12 6.83 -10.49 13.38
CA GLU A 12 5.44 -10.10 13.38
C GLU A 12 5.31 -8.61 13.66
N VAL A 13 4.47 -7.93 12.87
CA VAL A 13 4.19 -6.50 13.06
C VAL A 13 2.70 -6.27 13.14
N SER A 14 2.30 -5.18 13.79
CA SER A 14 0.89 -4.80 13.89
C SER A 14 0.37 -4.35 12.54
N PHE A 15 -0.81 -4.83 12.18
CA PHE A 15 -1.52 -4.33 11.01
C PHE A 15 -2.09 -2.96 11.32
N ASP A 16 -1.79 -1.99 10.48
CA ASP A 16 -2.24 -0.60 10.65
C ASP A 16 -2.72 -0.06 9.30
N ALA A 17 -4.04 0.05 9.19
CA ALA A 17 -4.69 0.55 7.97
C ALA A 17 -4.28 1.99 7.65
N ASP A 18 -3.98 2.80 8.67
CA ASP A 18 -3.57 4.19 8.47
C ASP A 18 -2.24 4.27 7.72
N LYS A 19 -1.36 3.30 7.92
CA LYS A 19 -0.09 3.27 7.19
C LYS A 19 -0.31 3.04 5.69
N ILE A 20 -1.29 2.23 5.34
CA ILE A 20 -1.67 2.00 3.94
C ILE A 20 -2.19 3.31 3.33
N LEU A 21 -3.11 3.95 4.03
CA LEU A 21 -3.72 5.22 3.60
C LEU A 21 -2.65 6.29 3.39
N LEU A 22 -1.76 6.47 4.38
CA LEU A 22 -0.70 7.47 4.32
C LEU A 22 0.27 7.22 3.16
N ALA A 23 0.61 5.97 2.89
CA ALA A 23 1.51 5.62 1.78
C ALA A 23 0.89 6.00 0.44
N ILE A 24 -0.40 5.73 0.26
CA ILE A 24 -1.11 6.10 -0.97
C ILE A 24 -1.21 7.63 -1.08
N GLU A 25 -1.51 8.32 0.03
CA GLU A 25 -1.56 9.78 0.04
C GLU A 25 -0.24 10.40 -0.36
N LYS A 26 0.88 9.88 0.15
CA LYS A 26 2.21 10.38 -0.22
C LYS A 26 2.50 10.18 -1.71
N ALA A 27 2.14 9.02 -2.26
CA ALA A 27 2.30 8.76 -3.69
C ALA A 27 1.43 9.72 -4.52
N ASN A 28 0.21 9.99 -4.05
CA ASN A 28 -0.71 10.91 -4.71
C ASN A 28 -0.17 12.35 -4.69
N GLN A 29 0.37 12.79 -3.54
CA GLN A 29 0.96 14.13 -3.41
C GLN A 29 2.18 14.32 -4.31
N ALA A 30 2.92 13.26 -4.58
CA ALA A 30 4.07 13.30 -5.48
C ALA A 30 3.65 13.29 -6.96
N THR A 31 2.35 13.15 -7.22
CA THR A 31 1.79 13.08 -8.56
C THR A 31 1.34 14.45 -9.02
N GLN A 32 1.47 14.74 -10.32
CA GLN A 32 0.97 15.99 -10.90
C GLN A 32 -0.51 16.14 -10.61
N GLU A 33 -0.94 17.36 -10.31
CA GLU A 33 -2.30 17.66 -9.88
C GLU A 33 -3.37 17.07 -10.79
N ASN A 34 -3.17 17.18 -12.12
CA ASN A 34 -4.13 16.67 -13.09
C ASN A 34 -4.18 15.15 -13.20
N ARG A 35 -3.28 14.46 -12.50
CA ARG A 35 -3.22 12.99 -12.48
C ARG A 35 -3.44 12.43 -11.09
N GLN A 36 -3.70 13.29 -10.12
CA GLN A 36 -4.01 12.86 -8.75
C GLN A 36 -5.41 12.26 -8.69
N ILE A 37 -5.59 11.36 -7.73
CA ILE A 37 -6.92 10.83 -7.41
C ILE A 37 -7.47 11.54 -6.18
N SER A 38 -8.79 11.50 -6.01
CA SER A 38 -9.45 12.16 -4.89
C SER A 38 -9.20 11.43 -3.58
N GLU A 39 -9.40 12.14 -2.46
CA GLU A 39 -9.33 11.55 -1.12
C GLU A 39 -10.33 10.41 -0.97
N ASP A 40 -11.55 10.58 -1.52
CA ASP A 40 -12.57 9.54 -1.47
C ASP A 40 -12.09 8.28 -2.20
N LYS A 41 -11.40 8.44 -3.32
CA LYS A 41 -10.86 7.32 -4.08
C LYS A 41 -9.74 6.63 -3.31
N ILE A 42 -8.88 7.38 -2.62
CA ILE A 42 -7.81 6.83 -1.79
C ILE A 42 -8.42 5.97 -0.68
N THR A 43 -9.45 6.49 0.00
CA THR A 43 -10.15 5.77 1.05
C THR A 43 -10.79 4.48 0.52
N GLU A 44 -11.42 4.56 -0.64
CA GLU A 44 -12.05 3.41 -1.28
C GLU A 44 -11.03 2.33 -1.62
N ILE A 45 -9.88 2.71 -2.18
CA ILE A 45 -8.80 1.78 -2.51
C ILE A 45 -8.27 1.12 -1.23
N THR A 46 -8.02 1.92 -0.19
CA THR A 46 -7.55 1.42 1.10
C THR A 46 -8.51 0.38 1.66
N ASN A 47 -9.80 0.67 1.63
CA ASN A 47 -10.83 -0.25 2.13
C ASN A 47 -10.86 -1.56 1.34
N ARG A 48 -10.68 -1.50 0.02
CA ARG A 48 -10.62 -2.71 -0.81
C ARG A 48 -9.40 -3.56 -0.49
N VAL A 49 -8.26 -2.93 -0.24
CA VAL A 49 -7.04 -3.65 0.16
C VAL A 49 -7.27 -4.37 1.49
N ILE A 50 -7.87 -3.66 2.46
CA ILE A 50 -8.18 -4.23 3.77
C ILE A 50 -9.12 -5.42 3.63
N GLN A 51 -10.15 -5.28 2.80
CA GLN A 51 -11.11 -6.37 2.56
C GLN A 51 -10.41 -7.59 1.98
N LYS A 52 -9.52 -7.39 1.01
CA LYS A 52 -8.78 -8.50 0.40
C LYS A 52 -7.85 -9.17 1.42
N CYS A 53 -7.22 -8.38 2.29
CA CYS A 53 -6.40 -8.93 3.38
C CYS A 53 -7.23 -9.81 4.31
N ASN A 54 -8.44 -9.37 4.64
CA ASN A 54 -9.35 -10.13 5.52
C ASN A 54 -9.80 -11.44 4.87
N GLU A 55 -9.87 -11.50 3.55
CA GLU A 55 -10.28 -12.70 2.82
C GLU A 55 -9.18 -13.75 2.73
N ILE A 56 -7.93 -13.36 2.96
CA ILE A 56 -6.80 -14.28 2.93
C ILE A 56 -6.78 -15.05 4.26
N ALA A 57 -6.89 -16.38 4.17
CA ALA A 57 -7.00 -17.25 5.35
C ALA A 57 -5.63 -17.74 5.85
N ARG A 58 -4.63 -16.85 5.81
CA ARG A 58 -3.27 -17.13 6.28
C ARG A 58 -2.58 -15.84 6.65
N SER A 59 -1.39 -15.96 7.24
CA SER A 59 -0.53 -14.80 7.52
C SER A 59 -0.13 -14.11 6.23
N ILE A 60 0.01 -12.79 6.26
CA ILE A 60 0.30 -11.95 5.11
C ILE A 60 1.62 -11.24 5.35
N SER A 61 2.45 -11.10 4.31
CA SER A 61 3.67 -10.29 4.40
C SER A 61 3.36 -8.83 4.04
N VAL A 62 4.23 -7.94 4.50
CA VAL A 62 4.14 -6.51 4.15
C VAL A 62 4.19 -6.34 2.63
N GLU A 63 5.06 -7.10 1.95
CA GLU A 63 5.20 -7.05 0.50
C GLU A 63 3.90 -7.45 -0.21
N GLU A 64 3.17 -8.42 0.30
CA GLU A 64 1.89 -8.83 -0.28
C GLU A 64 0.85 -7.71 -0.21
N ILE A 65 0.82 -6.98 0.92
CA ILE A 65 -0.09 -5.83 1.05
C ILE A 65 0.29 -4.75 0.04
N GLN A 66 1.59 -4.48 -0.11
CA GLN A 66 2.06 -3.49 -1.07
C GLN A 66 1.70 -3.87 -2.50
N ASP A 67 1.78 -5.17 -2.83
CA ASP A 67 1.35 -5.67 -4.13
C ASP A 67 -0.15 -5.45 -4.35
N LEU A 68 -0.97 -5.67 -3.32
CA LEU A 68 -2.40 -5.43 -3.39
C LEU A 68 -2.71 -3.94 -3.65
N VAL A 69 -1.98 -3.05 -3.00
CA VAL A 69 -2.14 -1.60 -3.20
C VAL A 69 -1.82 -1.23 -4.66
N GLU A 70 -0.69 -1.71 -5.17
CA GLU A 70 -0.30 -1.46 -6.56
C GLU A 70 -1.37 -1.93 -7.54
N ASN A 71 -1.87 -3.14 -7.33
CA ASN A 71 -2.89 -3.73 -8.19
C ASN A 71 -4.20 -2.93 -8.16
N GLU A 72 -4.61 -2.47 -6.98
CA GLU A 72 -5.82 -1.66 -6.87
C GLU A 72 -5.67 -0.30 -7.54
N LEU A 73 -4.50 0.34 -7.41
CA LEU A 73 -4.23 1.61 -8.08
C LEU A 73 -4.29 1.43 -9.60
N MET A 74 -3.70 0.37 -10.11
CA MET A 74 -3.72 0.06 -11.53
C MET A 74 -5.13 -0.25 -12.03
N ALA A 75 -5.91 -0.99 -11.25
CA ALA A 75 -7.29 -1.33 -11.59
C ALA A 75 -8.18 -0.09 -11.70
N GLU A 76 -7.88 0.95 -10.92
CA GLU A 76 -8.59 2.23 -10.99
C GLU A 76 -8.09 3.13 -12.12
N GLY A 77 -7.06 2.72 -12.86
CA GLY A 77 -6.47 3.52 -13.90
C GLY A 77 -5.56 4.62 -13.37
N ALA A 78 -5.23 4.60 -12.09
CA ALA A 78 -4.37 5.59 -11.45
C ALA A 78 -2.89 5.22 -11.65
N TYR A 79 -2.47 5.13 -12.91
CA TYR A 79 -1.15 4.60 -13.26
C TYR A 79 -0.01 5.47 -12.77
N THR A 80 -0.15 6.79 -12.82
CA THR A 80 0.91 7.69 -12.33
C THR A 80 1.06 7.59 -10.82
N VAL A 81 -0.04 7.51 -10.09
CA VAL A 81 -0.01 7.32 -8.64
C VAL A 81 0.61 5.97 -8.32
N ALA A 82 0.23 4.91 -9.07
CA ALA A 82 0.79 3.58 -8.89
C ALA A 82 2.31 3.58 -9.10
N HIS A 83 2.78 4.26 -10.14
CA HIS A 83 4.22 4.39 -10.42
C HIS A 83 4.94 5.07 -9.25
N ASN A 84 4.38 6.16 -8.74
CA ASN A 84 4.98 6.88 -7.61
C ASN A 84 4.93 6.05 -6.33
N TYR A 85 3.91 5.24 -6.16
CA TYR A 85 3.82 4.31 -5.03
C TYR A 85 4.93 3.27 -5.09
N ILE A 86 5.18 2.69 -6.27
CA ILE A 86 6.25 1.70 -6.48
C ILE A 86 7.61 2.33 -6.16
N THR A 87 7.83 3.55 -6.62
CA THR A 87 9.07 4.29 -6.35
C THR A 87 9.26 4.53 -4.85
N TYR A 88 8.20 4.99 -4.18
CA TYR A 88 8.21 5.23 -2.73
C TYR A 88 8.53 3.95 -1.96
N ARG A 89 7.87 2.87 -2.32
CA ARG A 89 8.09 1.55 -1.72
C ARG A 89 9.55 1.11 -1.86
N TYR A 90 10.11 1.29 -3.04
CA TYR A 90 11.50 0.93 -3.34
C TYR A 90 12.48 1.78 -2.51
N GLU A 91 12.25 3.09 -2.46
CA GLU A 91 13.08 4.01 -1.67
C GLU A 91 13.06 3.65 -0.19
N ARG A 92 11.89 3.31 0.35
CA ARG A 92 11.78 2.88 1.74
C ARG A 92 12.55 1.59 2.01
N ALA A 93 12.52 0.66 1.06
CA ALA A 93 13.27 -0.58 1.18
C ALA A 93 14.78 -0.33 1.19
N LEU A 94 15.27 0.61 0.36
CA LEU A 94 16.68 0.99 0.33
C LEU A 94 17.12 1.62 1.66
N VAL A 95 16.30 2.51 2.22
CA VAL A 95 16.60 3.15 3.51
C VAL A 95 16.73 2.11 4.61
N ARG A 96 15.81 1.14 4.66
CA ARG A 96 15.88 0.07 5.66
C ARG A 96 17.13 -0.80 5.50
N LYS A 97 17.55 -1.02 4.26
CA LYS A 97 18.74 -1.83 3.96
C LYS A 97 20.04 -1.11 4.35
N ALA A 98 20.05 0.22 4.24
CA ALA A 98 21.22 1.03 4.58
C ALA A 98 21.43 1.15 6.08
N ASN A 99 20.40 0.93 6.87
CA ASN A 99 20.46 0.95 8.33
C ASN A 99 20.63 -0.45 8.88
#